data_9cff96710907c299f68225001d86351a
#
_entry.id   9cff96710907c299f68225001d86351a
#
_cell.length_a   1.000
_cell.length_b   1.000
_cell.length_c   1.000
_cell.angle_alpha   90.00
_cell.angle_beta   90.00
_cell.angle_gamma   90.00
#
_symmetry.space_group_name_H-M   'P 1'
#
loop_
_entity.id
_entity.type
_entity.pdbx_description
1 polymer ?
#
loop_
_entity_poly.entity_id
_entity_poly.type
_entity_poly.pdbx_seq_one_letter_code
_entity_poly.pdbx_strand_id
1 'polypeptide(L)'
;MKKDNTMKEYRKIKAIISGGGTGGHIFPAISIANMLKDFNPENEILFVGAEGRMEMEKVPAAGYEIVGLPVAGLQRKLTLSNLALPFKVIRSVRMAKKLIREFKPDVAVGVGGYASAPLLWAASRLGVPTLIQEQNGFAGLTNKILGKKAESICVAYEGMERFFPADRIILSGNPIRKEIVPATEEMKKEALEFYSLDPSRRHLFIVGGSLGSATLNNAMKKWITDGCPGGEGMEVLWQCGKYYKPSVDAFMKEAAEKGLGGECLRHIIHSDFIKRMDLAYAAADVVISRSGASSISELCAAHKASIFVPSPNVTEDHQTHNAMALVRKDAGMIVKDAEAQEKLMETACALIDNPEKIALMEKNISALAKRDAAETIVKEVYRILG
;
A
#
# COMPACT_ATOMS: atom_id res chain seq x y z
N MET A 1 13.80 11.61 -31.59
CA MET A 1 13.06 10.42 -31.11
C MET A 1 11.60 10.56 -31.53
N LYS A 2 11.13 9.76 -32.51
CA LYS A 2 9.73 9.77 -32.95
C LYS A 2 8.88 9.21 -31.81
N LYS A 3 7.96 10.03 -31.28
CA LYS A 3 6.85 9.52 -30.46
C LYS A 3 6.03 8.61 -31.35
N ASP A 4 6.01 7.33 -31.03
CA ASP A 4 5.13 6.35 -31.65
C ASP A 4 3.70 6.68 -31.23
N ASN A 5 2.98 7.38 -32.09
CA ASN A 5 1.66 7.96 -31.83
C ASN A 5 0.58 6.98 -32.32
N THR A 6 0.58 5.76 -31.74
CA THR A 6 -0.55 4.83 -31.87
C THR A 6 -1.20 4.66 -30.49
N MET A 7 -1.68 5.77 -29.89
CA MET A 7 -2.73 5.63 -28.88
C MET A 7 -3.97 5.10 -29.60
N LYS A 8 -4.29 3.81 -29.39
CA LYS A 8 -5.64 3.30 -29.64
C LYS A 8 -6.58 4.25 -28.91
N GLU A 9 -7.47 4.90 -29.63
CA GLU A 9 -8.46 5.79 -29.04
C GLU A 9 -9.42 4.92 -28.24
N TYR A 10 -9.22 4.88 -26.91
CA TYR A 10 -10.08 4.14 -26.01
C TYR A 10 -11.42 4.87 -25.88
N ARG A 11 -12.54 4.17 -26.10
CA ARG A 11 -13.87 4.76 -25.98
C ARG A 11 -14.11 5.31 -24.57
N LYS A 12 -14.93 6.33 -24.46
CA LYS A 12 -15.43 6.80 -23.16
C LYS A 12 -16.20 5.68 -22.45
N ILE A 13 -15.94 5.50 -21.16
CA ILE A 13 -16.65 4.55 -20.29
C ILE A 13 -17.04 5.19 -18.96
N LYS A 14 -18.05 4.58 -18.32
CA LYS A 14 -18.43 4.84 -16.93
C LYS A 14 -17.96 3.70 -16.04
N ALA A 15 -17.07 3.97 -15.12
CA ALA A 15 -16.53 2.99 -14.19
C ALA A 15 -17.00 3.28 -12.76
N ILE A 16 -17.55 2.26 -12.08
CA ILE A 16 -17.83 2.33 -10.65
C ILE A 16 -16.77 1.53 -9.88
N ILE A 17 -16.07 2.17 -8.95
CA ILE A 17 -14.90 1.59 -8.29
C ILE A 17 -15.15 1.50 -6.79
N SER A 18 -14.81 0.36 -6.16
CA SER A 18 -14.85 0.21 -4.71
C SER A 18 -13.51 -0.29 -4.18
N GLY A 19 -12.96 0.47 -3.25
CA GLY A 19 -11.75 0.12 -2.50
C GLY A 19 -11.68 0.96 -1.24
N GLY A 20 -11.58 0.33 -0.07
CA GLY A 20 -11.64 1.08 1.16
C GLY A 20 -11.26 0.30 2.42
N GLY A 21 -11.44 0.95 3.56
CA GLY A 21 -11.12 0.43 4.88
C GLY A 21 -9.65 0.65 5.30
N THR A 22 -8.72 0.57 4.36
CA THR A 22 -7.27 0.80 4.60
C THR A 22 -6.62 1.46 3.38
N GLY A 23 -5.47 2.11 3.58
CA GLY A 23 -4.67 2.66 2.49
C GLY A 23 -4.30 1.63 1.41
N GLY A 24 -4.13 0.36 1.81
CA GLY A 24 -3.81 -0.74 0.90
C GLY A 24 -4.89 -1.06 -0.15
N HIS A 25 -6.14 -0.65 0.07
CA HIS A 25 -7.21 -0.74 -0.92
C HIS A 25 -7.52 0.60 -1.59
N ILE A 26 -7.40 1.71 -0.83
CA ILE A 26 -7.76 3.05 -1.31
C ILE A 26 -6.79 3.53 -2.39
N PHE A 27 -5.49 3.45 -2.14
CA PHE A 27 -4.49 3.96 -3.09
C PHE A 27 -4.42 3.16 -4.40
N PRO A 28 -4.47 1.82 -4.40
CA PRO A 28 -4.64 1.06 -5.63
C PRO A 28 -5.90 1.43 -6.42
N ALA A 29 -7.03 1.65 -5.74
CA ALA A 29 -8.27 2.07 -6.40
C ALA A 29 -8.12 3.45 -7.06
N ILE A 30 -7.48 4.41 -6.38
CA ILE A 30 -7.18 5.74 -6.94
C ILE A 30 -6.20 5.62 -8.12
N SER A 31 -5.18 4.75 -8.03
CA SER A 31 -4.23 4.53 -9.13
C SER A 31 -4.91 3.97 -10.38
N ILE A 32 -5.86 3.04 -10.22
CA ILE A 32 -6.67 2.52 -11.33
C ILE A 32 -7.54 3.65 -11.93
N ALA A 33 -8.18 4.47 -11.08
CA ALA A 33 -9.00 5.60 -11.53
C ALA A 33 -8.18 6.62 -12.32
N ASN A 34 -7.00 6.99 -11.82
CA ASN A 34 -6.09 7.89 -12.52
C ASN A 34 -5.68 7.32 -13.88
N MET A 35 -5.33 6.03 -13.94
CA MET A 35 -4.96 5.38 -15.20
C MET A 35 -6.14 5.31 -16.18
N LEU A 36 -7.38 5.10 -15.71
CA LEU A 36 -8.57 5.19 -16.56
C LEU A 36 -8.73 6.59 -17.16
N LYS A 37 -8.44 7.64 -16.39
CA LYS A 37 -8.43 9.04 -16.87
C LYS A 37 -7.30 9.31 -17.85
N ASP A 38 -6.13 8.68 -17.67
CA ASP A 38 -5.02 8.80 -18.62
C ASP A 38 -5.34 8.13 -19.96
N PHE A 39 -6.08 7.02 -19.95
CA PHE A 39 -6.52 6.32 -21.17
C PHE A 39 -7.57 7.12 -21.93
N ASN A 40 -8.53 7.70 -21.21
CA ASN A 40 -9.50 8.63 -21.78
C ASN A 40 -9.95 9.63 -20.70
N PRO A 41 -9.60 10.93 -20.81
CA PRO A 41 -9.99 11.96 -19.84
C PRO A 41 -11.51 12.14 -19.67
N GLU A 42 -12.31 11.72 -20.66
CA GLU A 42 -13.77 11.79 -20.59
C GLU A 42 -14.41 10.66 -19.78
N ASN A 43 -13.66 9.64 -19.38
CA ASN A 43 -14.15 8.57 -18.53
C ASN A 43 -14.82 9.13 -17.26
N GLU A 44 -16.03 8.66 -16.96
CA GLU A 44 -16.75 9.01 -15.74
C GLU A 44 -16.46 7.97 -14.66
N ILE A 45 -16.04 8.43 -13.49
CA ILE A 45 -15.62 7.54 -12.40
C ILE A 45 -16.41 7.91 -11.14
N LEU A 46 -17.08 6.90 -10.55
CA LEU A 46 -17.77 7.02 -9.28
C LEU A 46 -17.19 6.01 -8.29
N PHE A 47 -16.77 6.50 -7.13
CA PHE A 47 -16.33 5.61 -6.05
C PHE A 47 -17.47 5.21 -5.13
N VAL A 48 -17.36 4.01 -4.56
CA VAL A 48 -18.25 3.52 -3.51
C VAL A 48 -17.43 3.01 -2.35
N GLY A 49 -17.64 3.61 -1.19
CA GLY A 49 -16.89 3.32 0.05
C GLY A 49 -17.80 2.94 1.21
N ALA A 50 -17.23 2.70 2.39
CA ALA A 50 -17.96 2.52 3.64
C ALA A 50 -18.10 3.86 4.38
N GLU A 51 -19.31 4.17 4.84
CA GLU A 51 -19.57 5.38 5.62
C GLU A 51 -18.62 5.51 6.82
N GLY A 52 -18.08 6.73 7.05
CA GLY A 52 -17.22 7.04 8.19
C GLY A 52 -15.84 6.39 8.16
N ARG A 53 -15.38 5.91 7.00
CA ARG A 53 -14.05 5.32 6.80
C ARG A 53 -13.12 6.28 6.05
N MET A 54 -11.84 5.92 6.03
CA MET A 54 -10.74 6.73 5.47
C MET A 54 -10.98 7.10 4.00
N GLU A 55 -11.61 6.21 3.23
CA GLU A 55 -11.92 6.46 1.82
C GLU A 55 -12.82 7.68 1.61
N MET A 56 -13.73 7.97 2.56
CA MET A 56 -14.62 9.13 2.48
C MET A 56 -13.87 10.48 2.54
N GLU A 57 -12.63 10.47 3.00
CA GLU A 57 -11.73 11.64 3.01
C GLU A 57 -10.71 11.59 1.85
N LYS A 58 -10.09 10.42 1.63
CA LYS A 58 -8.96 10.28 0.72
C LYS A 58 -9.36 10.31 -0.75
N VAL A 59 -10.53 9.77 -1.10
CA VAL A 59 -11.02 9.74 -2.49
C VAL A 59 -11.40 11.15 -2.97
N PRO A 60 -12.18 11.97 -2.21
CA PRO A 60 -12.41 13.36 -2.58
C PRO A 60 -11.14 14.20 -2.65
N ALA A 61 -10.18 13.97 -1.75
CA ALA A 61 -8.88 14.64 -1.80
C ALA A 61 -8.07 14.30 -3.07
N ALA A 62 -8.37 13.17 -3.72
CA ALA A 62 -7.82 12.78 -5.03
C ALA A 62 -8.65 13.28 -6.23
N GLY A 63 -9.71 14.06 -5.99
CA GLY A 63 -10.54 14.67 -7.04
C GLY A 63 -11.69 13.78 -7.56
N TYR A 64 -12.07 12.73 -6.85
CA TYR A 64 -13.16 11.83 -7.26
C TYR A 64 -14.37 11.92 -6.36
N GLU A 65 -15.55 11.73 -6.97
CA GLU A 65 -16.80 11.57 -6.22
C GLU A 65 -16.87 10.20 -5.55
N ILE A 66 -17.42 10.15 -4.33
CA ILE A 66 -17.61 8.93 -3.57
C ILE A 66 -18.97 8.89 -2.88
N VAL A 67 -19.62 7.73 -2.91
CA VAL A 67 -20.85 7.46 -2.17
C VAL A 67 -20.57 6.43 -1.08
N GLY A 68 -20.98 6.75 0.16
CA GLY A 68 -20.86 5.85 1.30
C GLY A 68 -21.99 4.82 1.35
N LEU A 69 -21.65 3.56 1.63
CA LEU A 69 -22.59 2.51 1.98
C LEU A 69 -22.56 2.27 3.49
N PRO A 70 -23.70 1.95 4.14
CA PRO A 70 -23.77 1.68 5.58
C PRO A 70 -23.26 0.26 5.92
N VAL A 71 -22.07 -0.08 5.42
CA VAL A 71 -21.41 -1.37 5.67
C VAL A 71 -20.52 -1.30 6.88
N ALA A 72 -20.46 -2.40 7.64
CA ALA A 72 -19.52 -2.57 8.73
C ALA A 72 -18.81 -3.91 8.57
N GLY A 73 -17.52 -3.96 8.96
CA GLY A 73 -16.81 -5.22 9.05
C GLY A 73 -17.39 -6.13 10.12
N LEU A 74 -17.32 -7.43 9.90
CA LEU A 74 -17.59 -8.43 10.91
C LEU A 74 -16.63 -8.19 12.10
N GLN A 75 -17.17 -7.81 13.24
CA GLN A 75 -16.38 -7.76 14.47
C GLN A 75 -16.09 -9.18 14.93
N ARG A 76 -14.81 -9.49 15.21
CA ARG A 76 -14.40 -10.82 15.69
C ARG A 76 -15.02 -11.21 17.04
N LYS A 77 -15.55 -10.24 17.80
CA LYS A 77 -16.28 -10.48 19.05
C LYS A 77 -17.78 -10.51 18.74
N LEU A 78 -18.47 -11.51 19.29
CA LEU A 78 -19.94 -11.59 19.25
C LEU A 78 -20.49 -10.43 20.08
N THR A 79 -20.98 -9.39 19.38
CA THR A 79 -21.63 -8.23 20.00
C THR A 79 -23.05 -8.09 19.46
N LEU A 80 -23.93 -7.43 20.20
CA LEU A 80 -25.29 -7.13 19.75
C LEU A 80 -25.33 -6.38 18.41
N SER A 81 -24.25 -5.66 18.08
CA SER A 81 -24.10 -5.00 16.77
C SER A 81 -24.01 -5.98 15.58
N ASN A 82 -23.64 -7.24 15.81
CA ASN A 82 -23.61 -8.27 14.79
C ASN A 82 -25.02 -8.72 14.36
N LEU A 83 -26.05 -8.56 15.22
CA LEU A 83 -27.45 -8.84 14.86
C LEU A 83 -28.00 -7.85 13.81
N ALA A 84 -27.46 -6.64 13.78
CA ALA A 84 -27.84 -5.63 12.76
C ALA A 84 -27.12 -5.83 11.42
N LEU A 85 -26.09 -6.71 11.36
CA LEU A 85 -25.27 -6.91 10.16
C LEU A 85 -26.06 -7.37 8.93
N PRO A 86 -26.99 -8.35 9.01
CA PRO A 86 -27.81 -8.76 7.86
C PRO A 86 -28.63 -7.59 7.27
N PHE A 87 -29.23 -6.77 8.13
CA PHE A 87 -30.00 -5.60 7.71
C PHE A 87 -29.12 -4.56 7.03
N LYS A 88 -27.91 -4.31 7.56
CA LYS A 88 -26.94 -3.40 6.93
C LYS A 88 -26.50 -3.92 5.56
N VAL A 89 -26.23 -5.21 5.44
CA VAL A 89 -25.86 -5.84 4.15
C VAL A 89 -27.00 -5.70 3.13
N ILE A 90 -28.25 -6.03 3.50
CA ILE A 90 -29.41 -5.88 2.62
C ILE A 90 -29.58 -4.42 2.19
N ARG A 91 -29.49 -3.47 3.12
CA ARG A 91 -29.58 -2.04 2.84
C ARG A 91 -28.48 -1.61 1.88
N SER A 92 -27.24 -2.01 2.12
CA SER A 92 -26.07 -1.68 1.27
C SER A 92 -26.23 -2.25 -0.14
N VAL A 93 -26.73 -3.48 -0.29
CA VAL A 93 -27.02 -4.08 -1.60
C VAL A 93 -28.13 -3.32 -2.34
N ARG A 94 -29.19 -2.91 -1.61
CA ARG A 94 -30.26 -2.10 -2.23
C ARG A 94 -29.75 -0.74 -2.70
N MET A 95 -28.91 -0.08 -1.88
CA MET A 95 -28.28 1.19 -2.25
C MET A 95 -27.33 1.02 -3.43
N ALA A 96 -26.49 -0.02 -3.45
CA ALA A 96 -25.60 -0.33 -4.56
C ALA A 96 -26.39 -0.56 -5.86
N LYS A 97 -27.50 -1.32 -5.83
CA LYS A 97 -28.38 -1.50 -6.99
C LYS A 97 -28.99 -0.19 -7.49
N LYS A 98 -29.39 0.71 -6.57
CA LYS A 98 -29.90 2.03 -6.93
C LYS A 98 -28.82 2.85 -7.63
N LEU A 99 -27.64 2.96 -7.05
CA LEU A 99 -26.48 3.67 -7.62
C LEU A 99 -26.13 3.15 -9.02
N ILE A 100 -26.06 1.83 -9.21
CA ILE A 100 -25.75 1.22 -10.52
C ILE A 100 -26.81 1.58 -11.56
N ARG A 101 -28.10 1.58 -11.20
CA ARG A 101 -29.19 1.96 -12.13
C ARG A 101 -29.17 3.45 -12.50
N GLU A 102 -28.80 4.32 -11.56
CA GLU A 102 -28.70 5.77 -11.76
C GLU A 102 -27.44 6.15 -12.54
N PHE A 103 -26.27 5.65 -12.14
CA PHE A 103 -24.99 5.94 -12.78
C PHE A 103 -24.82 5.22 -14.12
N LYS A 104 -25.40 4.01 -14.28
CA LYS A 104 -25.31 3.14 -15.46
C LYS A 104 -23.85 2.87 -15.86
N PRO A 105 -23.04 2.26 -14.96
CA PRO A 105 -21.64 1.97 -15.25
C PRO A 105 -21.52 0.88 -16.34
N ASP A 106 -20.50 1.02 -17.20
CA ASP A 106 -20.07 -0.02 -18.13
C ASP A 106 -19.35 -1.15 -17.41
N VAL A 107 -18.63 -0.83 -16.31
CA VAL A 107 -17.83 -1.78 -15.52
C VAL A 107 -17.87 -1.45 -14.04
N ALA A 108 -17.78 -2.48 -13.20
CA ALA A 108 -17.57 -2.33 -11.76
C ALA A 108 -16.22 -2.97 -11.35
N VAL A 109 -15.36 -2.17 -10.70
CA VAL A 109 -14.03 -2.61 -10.25
C VAL A 109 -13.99 -2.70 -8.72
N GLY A 110 -13.63 -3.86 -8.20
CA GLY A 110 -13.47 -4.11 -6.76
C GLY A 110 -12.02 -4.30 -6.39
N VAL A 111 -11.52 -3.41 -5.53
CA VAL A 111 -10.13 -3.43 -5.06
C VAL A 111 -10.01 -3.97 -3.62
N GLY A 112 -11.16 -4.35 -3.03
CA GLY A 112 -11.23 -4.84 -1.66
C GLY A 112 -11.86 -3.83 -0.70
N GLY A 113 -12.01 -4.25 0.56
CA GLY A 113 -12.75 -3.49 1.56
C GLY A 113 -14.23 -3.89 1.66
N TYR A 114 -14.90 -3.37 2.69
CA TYR A 114 -16.27 -3.83 3.03
C TYR A 114 -17.32 -3.43 2.01
N ALA A 115 -17.14 -2.30 1.31
CA ALA A 115 -18.10 -1.80 0.32
C ALA A 115 -18.02 -2.55 -1.02
N SER A 116 -16.89 -3.18 -1.33
CA SER A 116 -16.71 -3.96 -2.57
C SER A 116 -17.69 -5.13 -2.67
N ALA A 117 -17.98 -5.82 -1.54
CA ALA A 117 -18.88 -6.97 -1.56
C ALA A 117 -20.29 -6.63 -2.06
N PRO A 118 -21.03 -5.70 -1.44
CA PRO A 118 -22.38 -5.36 -1.90
C PRO A 118 -22.40 -4.71 -3.29
N LEU A 119 -21.36 -3.93 -3.65
CA LEU A 119 -21.28 -3.29 -4.96
C LEU A 119 -21.10 -4.33 -6.08
N LEU A 120 -20.06 -5.16 -6.02
CA LEU A 120 -19.78 -6.12 -7.09
C LEU A 120 -20.84 -7.21 -7.16
N TRP A 121 -21.40 -7.63 -6.02
CA TRP A 121 -22.54 -8.54 -6.02
C TRP A 121 -23.75 -7.93 -6.74
N ALA A 122 -24.07 -6.66 -6.49
CA ALA A 122 -25.15 -5.96 -7.15
C ALA A 122 -24.89 -5.78 -8.66
N ALA A 123 -23.64 -5.41 -9.04
CA ALA A 123 -23.20 -5.25 -10.42
C ALA A 123 -23.37 -6.56 -11.21
N SER A 124 -22.81 -7.66 -10.70
CA SER A 124 -22.95 -8.99 -11.32
C SER A 124 -24.42 -9.44 -11.48
N ARG A 125 -25.32 -9.06 -10.55
CA ARG A 125 -26.76 -9.37 -10.64
C ARG A 125 -27.53 -8.49 -11.62
N LEU A 126 -26.99 -7.34 -11.96
CA LEU A 126 -27.55 -6.40 -12.92
C LEU A 126 -26.91 -6.52 -14.32
N GLY A 127 -26.03 -7.50 -14.51
CA GLY A 127 -25.38 -7.74 -15.80
C GLY A 127 -24.25 -6.75 -16.12
N VAL A 128 -23.75 -6.00 -15.11
CA VAL A 128 -22.59 -5.13 -15.29
C VAL A 128 -21.33 -5.97 -15.11
N PRO A 129 -20.41 -5.99 -16.10
CA PRO A 129 -19.12 -6.67 -16.01
C PRO A 129 -18.34 -6.27 -14.77
N THR A 130 -17.70 -7.24 -14.12
CA THR A 130 -16.94 -7.00 -12.89
C THR A 130 -15.50 -7.42 -13.02
N LEU A 131 -14.59 -6.58 -12.53
CA LEU A 131 -13.17 -6.86 -12.38
C LEU A 131 -12.79 -6.79 -10.91
N ILE A 132 -11.99 -7.75 -10.44
CA ILE A 132 -11.43 -7.78 -9.09
C ILE A 132 -9.93 -7.54 -9.16
N GLN A 133 -9.40 -6.73 -8.27
CA GLN A 133 -7.96 -6.63 -8.02
C GLN A 133 -7.66 -7.17 -6.60
N GLU A 134 -6.78 -8.17 -6.51
CA GLU A 134 -6.30 -8.75 -5.24
C GLU A 134 -4.85 -8.39 -5.01
N GLN A 135 -4.59 -7.70 -3.89
CA GLN A 135 -3.28 -7.15 -3.59
C GLN A 135 -2.33 -8.12 -2.92
N ASN A 136 -2.87 -9.12 -2.24
CA ASN A 136 -2.09 -10.00 -1.37
C ASN A 136 -1.86 -11.37 -2.01
N GLY A 137 -0.80 -12.06 -1.58
CA GLY A 137 -0.55 -13.46 -1.95
C GLY A 137 -1.52 -14.47 -1.33
N PHE A 138 -2.49 -13.99 -0.53
CA PHE A 138 -3.59 -14.76 0.01
C PHE A 138 -4.89 -13.98 -0.16
N ALA A 139 -5.84 -14.53 -0.90
CA ALA A 139 -7.07 -13.84 -1.26
C ALA A 139 -8.00 -13.67 -0.05
N GLY A 140 -8.54 -12.46 0.11
CA GLY A 140 -9.58 -12.19 1.09
C GLY A 140 -10.88 -12.95 0.80
N LEU A 141 -11.64 -13.30 1.86
CA LEU A 141 -12.89 -14.04 1.74
C LEU A 141 -13.88 -13.40 0.74
N THR A 142 -14.00 -12.08 0.78
CA THR A 142 -14.85 -11.31 -0.15
C THR A 142 -14.46 -11.58 -1.60
N ASN A 143 -13.17 -11.45 -1.92
CA ASN A 143 -12.69 -11.65 -3.28
C ASN A 143 -12.82 -13.11 -3.72
N LYS A 144 -12.62 -14.09 -2.84
CA LYS A 144 -12.89 -15.53 -3.13
C LYS A 144 -14.34 -15.78 -3.55
N ILE A 145 -15.30 -15.13 -2.88
CA ILE A 145 -16.74 -15.29 -3.20
C ILE A 145 -17.09 -14.59 -4.53
N LEU A 146 -16.62 -13.35 -4.68
CA LEU A 146 -16.94 -12.54 -5.86
C LEU A 146 -16.19 -13.05 -7.12
N GLY A 147 -14.98 -13.56 -6.96
CA GLY A 147 -14.15 -14.08 -8.05
C GLY A 147 -14.77 -15.24 -8.83
N LYS A 148 -15.74 -15.96 -8.21
CA LYS A 148 -16.51 -17.00 -8.92
C LYS A 148 -17.35 -16.46 -10.07
N LYS A 149 -17.67 -15.16 -10.08
CA LYS A 149 -18.52 -14.49 -11.06
C LYS A 149 -17.88 -13.33 -11.79
N ALA A 150 -16.71 -12.87 -11.32
CA ALA A 150 -15.98 -11.79 -11.98
C ALA A 150 -15.52 -12.24 -13.37
N GLU A 151 -15.58 -11.35 -14.33
CA GLU A 151 -15.10 -11.55 -15.70
C GLU A 151 -13.57 -11.60 -15.74
N SER A 152 -12.90 -10.85 -14.87
CA SER A 152 -11.46 -10.86 -14.74
C SER A 152 -10.98 -10.62 -13.31
N ILE A 153 -9.84 -11.20 -12.95
CA ILE A 153 -9.24 -11.14 -11.62
C ILE A 153 -7.76 -10.79 -11.78
N CYS A 154 -7.45 -9.53 -11.55
CA CYS A 154 -6.08 -9.02 -11.55
C CYS A 154 -5.42 -9.30 -10.20
N VAL A 155 -4.32 -10.03 -10.20
CA VAL A 155 -3.63 -10.45 -8.97
C VAL A 155 -2.20 -9.92 -8.93
N ALA A 156 -1.69 -9.68 -7.71
CA ALA A 156 -0.34 -9.19 -7.53
C ALA A 156 0.72 -10.29 -7.49
N TYR A 157 0.34 -11.51 -7.16
CA TYR A 157 1.25 -12.64 -6.93
C TYR A 157 0.84 -13.85 -7.74
N GLU A 158 1.81 -14.70 -8.07
CA GLU A 158 1.62 -16.02 -8.66
C GLU A 158 0.97 -17.00 -7.67
N GLY A 159 0.45 -18.14 -8.15
CA GLY A 159 -0.13 -19.20 -7.32
C GLY A 159 -1.54 -18.87 -6.79
N MET A 160 -2.24 -17.93 -7.42
CA MET A 160 -3.58 -17.50 -7.02
C MET A 160 -4.70 -18.38 -7.59
N GLU A 161 -4.40 -19.33 -8.47
CA GLU A 161 -5.31 -20.35 -8.99
C GLU A 161 -5.89 -21.27 -7.91
N ARG A 162 -5.23 -21.35 -6.76
CA ARG A 162 -5.77 -22.02 -5.55
C ARG A 162 -7.00 -21.32 -4.96
N PHE A 163 -7.26 -20.07 -5.34
CA PHE A 163 -8.35 -19.24 -4.83
C PHE A 163 -9.35 -18.81 -5.90
N PHE A 164 -8.92 -18.74 -7.14
CA PHE A 164 -9.68 -18.17 -8.26
C PHE A 164 -9.65 -19.08 -9.49
N PRO A 165 -10.65 -19.00 -10.39
CA PRO A 165 -10.61 -19.67 -11.67
C PRO A 165 -9.39 -19.25 -12.49
N ALA A 166 -8.56 -20.21 -12.89
CA ALA A 166 -7.27 -19.95 -13.55
C ALA A 166 -7.41 -19.17 -14.88
N ASP A 167 -8.49 -19.43 -15.62
CA ASP A 167 -8.83 -18.79 -16.90
C ASP A 167 -9.17 -17.30 -16.80
N ARG A 168 -9.38 -16.78 -15.59
CA ARG A 168 -9.74 -15.37 -15.32
C ARG A 168 -8.64 -14.61 -14.61
N ILE A 169 -7.53 -15.25 -14.27
CA ILE A 169 -6.42 -14.63 -13.55
C ILE A 169 -5.51 -13.89 -14.51
N ILE A 170 -5.23 -12.63 -14.20
CA ILE A 170 -4.21 -11.81 -14.84
C ILE A 170 -3.19 -11.40 -13.79
N LEU A 171 -1.92 -11.76 -13.97
CA LEU A 171 -0.82 -11.35 -13.11
C LEU A 171 -0.43 -9.89 -13.43
N SER A 172 -1.17 -8.95 -12.87
CA SER A 172 -0.99 -7.52 -13.10
C SER A 172 0.06 -6.87 -12.19
N GLY A 173 0.28 -7.39 -11.01
CA GLY A 173 0.92 -6.65 -9.91
C GLY A 173 -0.06 -5.75 -9.17
N ASN A 174 0.47 -4.95 -8.24
CA ASN A 174 -0.31 -3.95 -7.51
C ASN A 174 -0.16 -2.57 -8.13
N PRO A 175 -1.26 -1.86 -8.37
CA PRO A 175 -1.20 -0.45 -8.74
C PRO A 175 -0.56 0.38 -7.63
N ILE A 176 0.45 1.11 -7.98
CA ILE A 176 1.19 2.02 -7.09
C ILE A 176 1.13 3.45 -7.63
N ARG A 177 1.62 4.38 -6.85
CA ARG A 177 1.74 5.78 -7.24
C ARG A 177 2.77 5.93 -8.37
N LYS A 178 2.47 6.73 -9.37
CA LYS A 178 3.33 6.96 -10.56
C LYS A 178 4.69 7.55 -10.21
N GLU A 179 4.74 8.34 -9.14
CA GLU A 179 5.94 9.03 -8.67
C GLU A 179 6.98 8.05 -8.09
N ILE A 180 6.57 6.83 -7.71
CA ILE A 180 7.48 5.83 -7.15
C ILE A 180 8.23 5.14 -8.29
N VAL A 181 9.46 5.58 -8.47
CA VAL A 181 10.38 5.10 -9.51
C VAL A 181 11.76 4.87 -8.89
N PRO A 182 12.66 4.13 -9.55
CA PRO A 182 14.05 4.06 -9.14
C PRO A 182 14.65 5.46 -9.09
N ALA A 183 15.36 5.78 -8.02
CA ALA A 183 15.94 7.11 -7.85
C ALA A 183 17.02 7.39 -8.90
N THR A 184 16.96 8.58 -9.50
CA THR A 184 18.09 9.14 -10.24
C THR A 184 18.98 9.93 -9.27
N GLU A 185 20.19 10.28 -9.71
CA GLU A 185 21.10 11.13 -8.92
C GLU A 185 20.46 12.50 -8.61
N GLU A 186 19.72 13.06 -9.58
CA GLU A 186 18.99 14.32 -9.38
C GLU A 186 17.90 14.18 -8.33
N MET A 187 17.12 13.08 -8.35
CA MET A 187 16.11 12.81 -7.34
C MET A 187 16.73 12.59 -5.96
N LYS A 188 17.87 11.89 -5.89
CA LYS A 188 18.60 11.70 -4.62
C LYS A 188 19.05 13.05 -4.07
N LYS A 189 19.61 13.93 -4.90
CA LYS A 189 20.02 15.26 -4.50
C LYS A 189 18.83 16.10 -4.00
N GLU A 190 17.72 16.14 -4.76
CA GLU A 190 16.47 16.80 -4.35
C GLU A 190 15.97 16.27 -3.00
N ALA A 191 16.03 14.96 -2.81
CA ALA A 191 15.57 14.30 -1.61
C ALA A 191 16.40 14.67 -0.37
N LEU A 192 17.73 14.69 -0.51
CA LEU A 192 18.64 15.10 0.56
C LEU A 192 18.41 16.56 0.95
N GLU A 193 18.26 17.46 -0.03
CA GLU A 193 17.93 18.86 0.20
C GLU A 193 16.57 19.02 0.89
N PHE A 194 15.54 18.30 0.39
CA PHE A 194 14.16 18.39 0.92
C PHE A 194 14.05 17.96 2.37
N TYR A 195 14.77 16.89 2.75
CA TYR A 195 14.79 16.38 4.13
C TYR A 195 15.93 16.97 4.98
N SER A 196 16.77 17.86 4.43
CA SER A 196 17.94 18.43 5.11
C SER A 196 18.89 17.37 5.62
N LEU A 197 19.17 16.36 4.78
CA LEU A 197 20.08 15.24 5.07
C LEU A 197 21.50 15.53 4.57
N ASP A 198 22.50 15.06 5.30
CA ASP A 198 23.92 15.20 4.96
C ASP A 198 24.32 14.15 3.91
N PRO A 199 24.73 14.54 2.69
CA PRO A 199 25.10 13.62 1.62
C PRO A 199 26.32 12.74 1.94
N SER A 200 27.10 13.08 2.97
CA SER A 200 28.25 12.28 3.41
C SER A 200 27.86 11.13 4.35
N ARG A 201 26.60 11.11 4.81
CA ARG A 201 26.07 10.09 5.73
C ARG A 201 25.26 9.03 5.00
N ARG A 202 25.03 7.91 5.69
CA ARG A 202 24.13 6.84 5.25
C ARG A 202 22.71 7.13 5.76
N HIS A 203 21.70 6.76 4.97
CA HIS A 203 20.32 7.16 5.26
C HIS A 203 19.43 5.93 5.47
N LEU A 204 18.87 5.84 6.67
CA LEU A 204 17.89 4.83 7.04
C LEU A 204 16.47 5.47 7.04
N PHE A 205 15.54 4.88 6.30
CA PHE A 205 14.13 5.29 6.33
C PHE A 205 13.28 4.26 7.06
N ILE A 206 12.51 4.68 8.06
CA ILE A 206 11.62 3.83 8.84
C ILE A 206 10.17 4.27 8.65
N VAL A 207 9.33 3.36 8.15
CA VAL A 207 7.91 3.64 7.83
C VAL A 207 6.98 2.56 8.35
N GLY A 208 6.08 2.95 9.26
CA GLY A 208 5.09 2.06 9.88
C GLY A 208 3.77 1.91 9.12
N GLY A 209 3.66 2.53 7.92
CA GLY A 209 2.40 2.69 7.19
C GLY A 209 1.61 3.92 7.66
N SER A 210 0.44 4.18 7.05
CA SER A 210 -0.33 5.42 7.24
C SER A 210 -0.74 5.73 8.70
N LEU A 211 -0.89 4.71 9.53
CA LEU A 211 -1.24 4.84 10.94
C LEU A 211 -0.03 4.79 11.88
N GLY A 212 1.15 4.45 11.36
CA GLY A 212 2.32 4.16 12.17
C GLY A 212 2.32 2.74 12.76
N SER A 213 3.37 2.41 13.50
CA SER A 213 3.57 1.09 14.10
C SER A 213 4.17 1.22 15.49
N ALA A 214 3.45 0.75 16.53
CA ALA A 214 3.97 0.72 17.90
C ALA A 214 5.31 -0.04 17.98
N THR A 215 5.39 -1.19 17.31
CA THR A 215 6.59 -2.05 17.32
C THR A 215 7.81 -1.30 16.77
N LEU A 216 7.69 -0.66 15.60
CA LEU A 216 8.79 0.10 15.01
C LEU A 216 9.16 1.31 15.88
N ASN A 217 8.17 2.01 16.41
CA ASN A 217 8.39 3.14 17.31
C ASN A 217 9.10 2.72 18.60
N ASN A 218 8.73 1.58 19.19
CA ASN A 218 9.36 1.06 20.40
C ASN A 218 10.80 0.60 20.13
N ALA A 219 11.06 -0.03 18.98
CA ALA A 219 12.42 -0.39 18.57
C ALA A 219 13.33 0.84 18.44
N MET A 220 12.81 1.92 17.81
CA MET A 220 13.53 3.19 17.71
C MET A 220 13.81 3.82 19.08
N LYS A 221 12.77 3.88 19.94
CA LYS A 221 12.92 4.45 21.29
C LYS A 221 13.95 3.67 22.11
N LYS A 222 13.93 2.33 22.04
CA LYS A 222 14.93 1.50 22.72
C LYS A 222 16.33 1.77 22.20
N TRP A 223 16.52 1.77 20.88
CA TRP A 223 17.82 2.02 20.26
C TRP A 223 18.40 3.37 20.68
N ILE A 224 17.59 4.44 20.72
CA ILE A 224 17.99 5.75 21.21
C ILE A 224 18.37 5.70 22.70
N THR A 225 17.58 5.01 23.52
CA THR A 225 17.84 4.85 24.96
C THR A 225 19.15 4.11 25.21
N ASP A 226 19.48 3.12 24.39
CA ASP A 226 20.71 2.34 24.47
C ASP A 226 21.95 3.09 23.90
N GLY A 227 21.82 4.35 23.48
CA GLY A 227 22.91 5.17 22.96
C GLY A 227 23.16 5.05 21.47
N CYS A 228 22.20 4.56 20.69
CA CYS A 228 22.24 4.37 19.23
C CYS A 228 23.42 3.47 18.77
N PRO A 229 23.59 2.28 19.28
CA PRO A 229 24.73 1.42 18.92
C PRO A 229 24.75 1.14 17.41
N GLY A 230 25.91 1.33 16.76
CA GLY A 230 26.10 1.17 15.31
C GLY A 230 25.50 2.27 14.45
N GLY A 231 25.06 3.38 15.06
CA GLY A 231 24.44 4.52 14.37
C GLY A 231 25.44 5.60 13.92
N GLU A 232 26.74 5.39 14.11
CA GLU A 232 27.74 6.36 13.73
C GLU A 232 27.74 6.62 12.22
N GLY A 233 27.69 7.89 11.82
CA GLY A 233 27.65 8.27 10.39
C GLY A 233 26.34 7.93 9.67
N MET A 234 25.26 7.68 10.42
CA MET A 234 23.92 7.43 9.86
C MET A 234 22.96 8.57 10.21
N GLU A 235 22.04 8.85 9.32
CA GLU A 235 20.85 9.67 9.57
C GLU A 235 19.59 8.85 9.40
N VAL A 236 18.58 9.13 10.21
CA VAL A 236 17.34 8.37 10.23
C VAL A 236 16.15 9.27 9.91
N LEU A 237 15.43 8.95 8.84
CA LEU A 237 14.10 9.49 8.57
C LEU A 237 13.05 8.55 9.17
N TRP A 238 12.32 9.00 10.20
CA TRP A 238 11.40 8.16 10.96
C TRP A 238 9.96 8.65 10.86
N GLN A 239 9.11 7.90 10.15
CA GLN A 239 7.66 8.11 10.13
C GLN A 239 7.02 7.36 11.30
N CYS A 240 6.67 8.08 12.35
CA CYS A 240 6.12 7.50 13.57
C CYS A 240 4.61 7.24 13.53
N GLY A 241 3.88 7.94 12.65
CA GLY A 241 2.42 7.85 12.53
C GLY A 241 1.68 8.88 13.38
N LYS A 242 0.57 9.40 12.84
CA LYS A 242 -0.22 10.48 13.47
C LYS A 242 -0.64 10.16 14.91
N TYR A 243 -1.05 8.90 15.15
CA TYR A 243 -1.48 8.46 16.49
C TYR A 243 -0.35 8.50 17.52
N TYR A 244 0.88 8.17 17.10
CA TYR A 244 2.03 8.06 17.99
C TYR A 244 2.85 9.34 18.10
N LYS A 245 2.63 10.33 17.21
CA LYS A 245 3.42 11.57 17.16
C LYS A 245 3.55 12.27 18.51
N PRO A 246 2.46 12.50 19.29
CA PRO A 246 2.59 13.17 20.60
C PRO A 246 3.51 12.41 21.57
N SER A 247 3.43 11.07 21.59
CA SER A 247 4.27 10.27 22.48
C SER A 247 5.72 10.14 22.00
N VAL A 248 5.95 10.28 20.71
CA VAL A 248 7.30 10.33 20.12
C VAL A 248 7.93 11.69 20.39
N ASP A 249 7.19 12.80 20.22
CA ASP A 249 7.68 14.14 20.52
C ASP A 249 8.08 14.28 21.99
N ALA A 250 7.25 13.78 22.90
CA ALA A 250 7.56 13.79 24.33
C ALA A 250 8.82 12.99 24.65
N PHE A 251 8.96 11.79 24.03
CA PHE A 251 10.16 10.95 24.18
C PHE A 251 11.42 11.64 23.62
N MET A 252 11.36 12.23 22.42
CA MET A 252 12.52 12.90 21.81
C MET A 252 12.99 14.09 22.64
N LYS A 253 12.04 14.85 23.22
CA LYS A 253 12.35 15.94 24.15
C LYS A 253 13.04 15.41 25.42
N GLU A 254 12.49 14.38 26.05
CA GLU A 254 13.08 13.73 27.23
C GLU A 254 14.47 13.16 26.94
N ALA A 255 14.64 12.53 25.78
CA ALA A 255 15.93 11.98 25.35
C ALA A 255 16.99 13.08 25.21
N ALA A 256 16.63 14.22 24.61
CA ALA A 256 17.51 15.37 24.49
C ALA A 256 17.89 15.95 25.88
N GLU A 257 16.93 16.10 26.80
CA GLU A 257 17.17 16.59 28.16
C GLU A 257 18.08 15.66 28.98
N LYS A 258 17.96 14.35 28.76
CA LYS A 258 18.77 13.32 29.45
C LYS A 258 20.06 12.96 28.73
N GLY A 259 20.33 13.52 27.54
CA GLY A 259 21.50 13.19 26.73
C GLY A 259 21.50 11.76 26.17
N LEU A 260 20.30 11.14 26.03
CA LEU A 260 20.17 9.82 25.45
C LEU A 260 20.47 9.86 23.94
N GLY A 261 21.06 8.79 23.40
CA GLY A 261 21.43 8.72 21.98
C GLY A 261 22.62 9.58 21.58
N GLY A 262 23.16 10.41 22.49
CA GLY A 262 24.34 11.21 22.23
C GLY A 262 24.22 12.09 20.97
N GLU A 263 25.25 12.11 20.14
CA GLU A 263 25.27 12.86 18.89
C GLU A 263 24.25 12.33 17.86
N CYS A 264 24.00 11.02 17.85
CA CYS A 264 23.06 10.37 16.94
C CYS A 264 21.65 10.97 17.01
N LEU A 265 21.21 11.42 18.18
CA LEU A 265 19.88 12.01 18.35
C LEU A 265 19.64 13.21 17.43
N ARG A 266 20.69 14.00 17.10
CA ARG A 266 20.61 15.16 16.21
C ARG A 266 20.39 14.79 14.75
N HIS A 267 20.67 13.52 14.40
CA HIS A 267 20.58 12.94 13.07
C HIS A 267 19.31 12.10 12.88
N ILE A 268 18.30 12.27 13.77
CA ILE A 268 17.01 11.59 13.68
C ILE A 268 15.93 12.63 13.35
N ILE A 269 15.42 12.55 12.14
CA ILE A 269 14.29 13.36 11.67
C ILE A 269 13.02 12.55 11.82
N HIS A 270 12.04 13.01 12.62
CA HIS A 270 10.80 12.28 12.82
C HIS A 270 9.57 13.10 12.44
N SER A 271 8.60 12.43 11.82
CA SER A 271 7.34 13.05 11.41
C SER A 271 6.16 12.09 11.59
N ASP A 272 4.96 12.63 11.65
CA ASP A 272 3.73 11.84 11.71
C ASP A 272 3.40 11.17 10.37
N PHE A 273 3.71 11.85 9.26
CA PHE A 273 3.36 11.38 7.92
C PHE A 273 4.36 11.88 6.87
N ILE A 274 4.73 11.03 5.94
CA ILE A 274 5.59 11.36 4.79
C ILE A 274 4.72 11.68 3.59
N LYS A 275 4.72 12.93 3.15
CA LYS A 275 3.97 13.39 1.97
C LYS A 275 4.66 13.01 0.67
N ARG A 276 5.99 13.21 0.60
CA ARG A 276 6.85 12.93 -0.54
C ARG A 276 7.57 11.58 -0.33
N MET A 277 6.79 10.48 -0.45
CA MET A 277 7.35 9.11 -0.33
C MET A 277 8.37 8.79 -1.41
N ASP A 278 8.21 9.38 -2.60
CA ASP A 278 9.16 9.32 -3.70
C ASP A 278 10.55 9.82 -3.26
N LEU A 279 10.61 10.99 -2.64
CA LEU A 279 11.86 11.54 -2.11
C LEU A 279 12.38 10.77 -0.89
N ALA A 280 11.49 10.28 -0.02
CA ALA A 280 11.93 9.46 1.12
C ALA A 280 12.59 8.16 0.67
N TYR A 281 12.04 7.49 -0.35
CA TYR A 281 12.69 6.34 -0.97
C TYR A 281 13.97 6.74 -1.70
N ALA A 282 13.99 7.88 -2.41
CA ALA A 282 15.19 8.33 -3.12
C ALA A 282 16.36 8.62 -2.18
N ALA A 283 16.10 9.23 -1.02
CA ALA A 283 17.13 9.51 -0.02
C ALA A 283 17.68 8.23 0.66
N ALA A 284 16.83 7.23 0.90
CA ALA A 284 17.19 6.08 1.72
C ALA A 284 18.17 5.12 1.03
N ASP A 285 19.17 4.65 1.77
CA ASP A 285 20.01 3.52 1.40
C ASP A 285 19.35 2.19 1.85
N VAL A 286 18.71 2.18 3.03
CA VAL A 286 17.94 1.04 3.54
C VAL A 286 16.58 1.51 4.04
N VAL A 287 15.54 0.71 3.82
CA VAL A 287 14.18 1.00 4.30
C VAL A 287 13.72 -0.08 5.29
N ILE A 288 13.25 0.32 6.46
CA ILE A 288 12.51 -0.54 7.38
C ILE A 288 11.01 -0.28 7.18
N SER A 289 10.23 -1.32 6.89
CA SER A 289 8.80 -1.18 6.63
C SER A 289 7.98 -2.34 7.16
N ARG A 290 6.68 -2.07 7.41
CA ARG A 290 5.68 -3.14 7.44
C ARG A 290 5.56 -3.75 6.03
N SER A 291 5.21 -5.04 5.96
CA SER A 291 5.09 -5.77 4.70
C SER A 291 3.67 -5.80 4.12
N GLY A 292 2.99 -4.64 4.17
CA GLY A 292 1.74 -4.45 3.45
C GLY A 292 1.95 -4.53 1.93
N ALA A 293 0.99 -5.08 1.20
CA ALA A 293 1.12 -5.33 -0.23
C ALA A 293 1.53 -4.09 -1.05
N SER A 294 0.91 -2.93 -0.78
CA SER A 294 1.27 -1.67 -1.47
C SER A 294 2.70 -1.22 -1.13
N SER A 295 3.10 -1.33 0.15
CA SER A 295 4.47 -0.94 0.57
C SER A 295 5.52 -1.81 -0.11
N ILE A 296 5.31 -3.12 -0.17
CA ILE A 296 6.21 -4.04 -0.89
C ILE A 296 6.29 -3.67 -2.36
N SER A 297 5.15 -3.42 -3.01
CA SER A 297 5.13 -3.08 -4.44
C SER A 297 5.82 -1.74 -4.72
N GLU A 298 5.68 -0.76 -3.84
CA GLU A 298 6.43 0.51 -3.93
C GLU A 298 7.93 0.31 -3.74
N LEU A 299 8.34 -0.52 -2.76
CA LEU A 299 9.76 -0.82 -2.52
C LEU A 299 10.39 -1.59 -3.70
N CYS A 300 9.63 -2.51 -4.32
CA CYS A 300 10.04 -3.14 -5.57
C CYS A 300 10.24 -2.12 -6.69
N ALA A 301 9.29 -1.20 -6.87
CA ALA A 301 9.35 -0.18 -7.91
C ALA A 301 10.44 0.87 -7.68
N ALA A 302 10.74 1.20 -6.42
CA ALA A 302 11.82 2.09 -6.02
C ALA A 302 13.19 1.38 -5.97
N HIS A 303 13.25 0.07 -6.16
CA HIS A 303 14.45 -0.77 -6.08
C HIS A 303 15.18 -0.65 -4.73
N LYS A 304 14.46 -0.65 -3.60
CA LYS A 304 15.06 -0.38 -2.28
C LYS A 304 15.37 -1.63 -1.47
N ALA A 305 16.60 -1.74 -1.01
CA ALA A 305 16.98 -2.71 -0.01
C ALA A 305 16.13 -2.52 1.26
N SER A 306 15.47 -3.59 1.73
CA SER A 306 14.41 -3.45 2.74
C SER A 306 14.47 -4.51 3.82
N ILE A 307 14.18 -4.08 5.05
CA ILE A 307 13.94 -4.96 6.20
C ILE A 307 12.44 -4.90 6.52
N PHE A 308 11.78 -6.04 6.39
CA PHE A 308 10.35 -6.17 6.64
C PHE A 308 10.07 -6.60 8.07
N VAL A 309 9.12 -5.92 8.71
CA VAL A 309 8.59 -6.30 10.03
C VAL A 309 7.09 -6.58 9.86
N PRO A 310 6.69 -7.82 9.56
CA PRO A 310 5.28 -8.17 9.35
C PRO A 310 4.45 -7.88 10.59
N SER A 311 3.25 -7.28 10.41
CA SER A 311 2.32 -7.05 11.50
C SER A 311 1.58 -8.35 11.85
N PRO A 312 1.55 -8.77 13.14
CA PRO A 312 0.79 -9.95 13.55
C PRO A 312 -0.73 -9.71 13.59
N ASN A 313 -1.16 -8.44 13.53
CA ASN A 313 -2.56 -8.03 13.69
C ASN A 313 -3.33 -7.99 12.36
N VAL A 314 -2.91 -8.78 11.38
CA VAL A 314 -3.56 -8.84 10.07
C VAL A 314 -4.28 -10.18 9.86
N THR A 315 -5.22 -10.21 8.92
CA THR A 315 -5.96 -11.44 8.62
C THR A 315 -5.03 -12.45 7.94
N GLU A 316 -5.05 -13.72 8.42
CA GLU A 316 -4.37 -14.84 7.78
C GLU A 316 -2.86 -14.63 7.54
N ASP A 317 -2.21 -13.85 8.41
CA ASP A 317 -0.76 -13.58 8.38
C ASP A 317 -0.22 -13.16 7.01
N HIS A 318 -1.05 -12.47 6.22
CA HIS A 318 -0.69 -12.12 4.84
C HIS A 318 0.57 -11.26 4.74
N GLN A 319 0.91 -10.47 5.78
CA GLN A 319 2.14 -9.68 5.76
C GLN A 319 3.40 -10.55 5.82
N THR A 320 3.40 -11.62 6.61
CA THR A 320 4.51 -12.58 6.60
C THR A 320 4.63 -13.27 5.25
N HIS A 321 3.51 -13.68 4.65
CA HIS A 321 3.51 -14.28 3.32
C HIS A 321 4.07 -13.33 2.25
N ASN A 322 3.65 -12.07 2.29
CA ASN A 322 4.14 -11.04 1.37
C ASN A 322 5.66 -10.81 1.52
N ALA A 323 6.17 -10.66 2.76
CA ALA A 323 7.59 -10.49 3.02
C ALA A 323 8.41 -11.70 2.55
N MET A 324 7.94 -12.92 2.87
CA MET A 324 8.63 -14.16 2.51
C MET A 324 8.73 -14.39 0.99
N ALA A 325 7.81 -13.81 0.20
CA ALA A 325 7.91 -13.86 -1.26
C ALA A 325 9.17 -13.13 -1.78
N LEU A 326 9.64 -12.10 -1.08
CA LEU A 326 10.85 -11.36 -1.40
C LEU A 326 12.09 -12.00 -0.74
N VAL A 327 11.99 -12.38 0.54
CA VAL A 327 13.10 -12.94 1.32
C VAL A 327 13.63 -14.22 0.67
N ARG A 328 12.76 -15.10 0.17
CA ARG A 328 13.15 -16.33 -0.56
C ARG A 328 13.91 -16.08 -1.87
N LYS A 329 13.92 -14.85 -2.35
CA LYS A 329 14.62 -14.41 -3.57
C LYS A 329 15.80 -13.47 -3.24
N ASP A 330 16.22 -13.44 -1.99
CA ASP A 330 17.25 -12.52 -1.49
C ASP A 330 17.00 -11.05 -1.84
N ALA A 331 15.71 -10.68 -1.93
CA ALA A 331 15.23 -9.34 -2.28
C ALA A 331 14.81 -8.52 -1.05
N GLY A 332 15.07 -9.01 0.15
CA GLY A 332 14.73 -8.35 1.40
C GLY A 332 15.10 -9.20 2.61
N MET A 333 15.09 -8.58 3.77
CA MET A 333 15.26 -9.25 5.06
C MET A 333 13.96 -9.19 5.87
N ILE A 334 13.82 -10.07 6.85
CA ILE A 334 12.65 -10.09 7.74
C ILE A 334 13.11 -10.12 9.20
N VAL A 335 12.47 -9.30 10.02
CA VAL A 335 12.55 -9.35 11.48
C VAL A 335 11.14 -9.58 12.01
N LYS A 336 10.95 -10.58 12.87
CA LYS A 336 9.63 -10.86 13.46
C LYS A 336 9.20 -9.71 14.39
N ASP A 337 7.91 -9.39 14.38
CA ASP A 337 7.35 -8.31 15.20
C ASP A 337 7.74 -8.44 16.69
N ALA A 338 7.66 -9.65 17.25
CA ALA A 338 8.02 -9.91 18.64
C ALA A 338 9.53 -9.75 18.95
N GLU A 339 10.40 -9.83 17.95
CA GLU A 339 11.85 -9.70 18.09
C GLU A 339 12.34 -8.29 17.71
N ALA A 340 11.46 -7.45 17.13
CA ALA A 340 11.87 -6.19 16.52
C ALA A 340 12.50 -5.21 17.51
N GLN A 341 12.01 -5.18 18.75
CA GLN A 341 12.54 -4.27 19.76
C GLN A 341 14.02 -4.51 20.07
N GLU A 342 14.48 -5.78 19.99
CA GLU A 342 15.87 -6.15 20.30
C GLU A 342 16.75 -6.23 19.05
N LYS A 343 16.20 -6.72 17.91
CA LYS A 343 17.02 -7.09 16.76
C LYS A 343 16.94 -6.12 15.58
N LEU A 344 15.88 -5.27 15.51
CA LEU A 344 15.62 -4.51 14.30
C LEU A 344 16.72 -3.52 13.96
N MET A 345 17.13 -2.72 14.92
CA MET A 345 18.14 -1.68 14.68
C MET A 345 19.54 -2.28 14.51
N GLU A 346 19.89 -3.35 15.26
CA GLU A 346 21.11 -4.12 15.02
C GLU A 346 21.16 -4.66 13.58
N THR A 347 20.06 -5.27 13.11
CA THR A 347 19.94 -5.77 11.73
C THR A 347 20.07 -4.64 10.71
N ALA A 348 19.50 -3.48 10.99
CA ALA A 348 19.55 -2.33 10.09
C ALA A 348 20.95 -1.73 10.01
N CYS A 349 21.64 -1.55 11.14
CA CYS A 349 23.02 -1.07 11.18
C CYS A 349 23.95 -2.03 10.44
N ALA A 350 23.83 -3.33 10.70
CA ALA A 350 24.63 -4.35 10.00
C ALA A 350 24.36 -4.39 8.48
N LEU A 351 23.15 -4.13 8.04
CA LEU A 351 22.81 -4.08 6.61
C LEU A 351 23.37 -2.80 5.97
N ILE A 352 23.18 -1.64 6.59
CA ILE A 352 23.60 -0.35 6.02
C ILE A 352 25.13 -0.24 5.91
N ASP A 353 25.86 -1.00 6.70
CA ASP A 353 27.32 -1.15 6.64
C ASP A 353 27.79 -2.18 5.60
N ASN A 354 26.86 -2.80 4.87
CA ASN A 354 27.18 -3.83 3.87
C ASN A 354 26.67 -3.44 2.47
N PRO A 355 27.40 -2.60 1.73
CA PRO A 355 26.98 -2.11 0.41
C PRO A 355 26.83 -3.22 -0.63
N GLU A 356 27.60 -4.31 -0.53
CA GLU A 356 27.48 -5.45 -1.44
C GLU A 356 26.12 -6.15 -1.26
N LYS A 357 25.68 -6.34 -0.01
CA LYS A 357 24.39 -6.92 0.30
C LYS A 357 23.23 -6.00 -0.10
N ILE A 358 23.37 -4.70 0.09
CA ILE A 358 22.39 -3.70 -0.39
C ILE A 358 22.25 -3.82 -1.90
N ALA A 359 23.35 -3.76 -2.65
CA ALA A 359 23.34 -3.85 -4.12
C ALA A 359 22.72 -5.16 -4.64
N LEU A 360 23.01 -6.29 -3.97
CA LEU A 360 22.40 -7.58 -4.29
C LEU A 360 20.89 -7.55 -4.07
N MET A 361 20.44 -7.02 -2.93
CA MET A 361 19.02 -6.91 -2.61
C MET A 361 18.29 -5.97 -3.59
N GLU A 362 18.89 -4.83 -3.93
CA GLU A 362 18.33 -3.87 -4.91
C GLU A 362 18.20 -4.49 -6.31
N LYS A 363 19.19 -5.24 -6.75
CA LYS A 363 19.14 -6.00 -7.99
C LYS A 363 18.01 -7.02 -7.97
N ASN A 364 17.88 -7.79 -6.90
CA ASN A 364 16.88 -8.86 -6.81
C ASN A 364 15.45 -8.29 -6.68
N ILE A 365 15.27 -7.24 -5.87
CA ILE A 365 13.95 -6.61 -5.69
C ILE A 365 13.49 -5.90 -6.98
N SER A 366 14.40 -5.34 -7.76
CA SER A 366 14.07 -4.69 -9.04
C SER A 366 13.46 -5.65 -10.05
N ALA A 367 13.89 -6.92 -10.06
CA ALA A 367 13.34 -7.96 -10.91
C ALA A 367 11.89 -8.33 -10.57
N LEU A 368 11.41 -7.95 -9.38
CA LEU A 368 10.04 -8.19 -8.92
C LEU A 368 9.11 -7.00 -9.15
N ALA A 369 9.61 -5.89 -9.65
CA ALA A 369 8.83 -4.68 -9.89
C ALA A 369 7.80 -4.89 -11.02
N LYS A 370 6.54 -4.53 -10.75
CA LYS A 370 5.43 -4.49 -11.71
C LYS A 370 4.93 -3.04 -11.80
N ARG A 371 5.64 -2.23 -12.56
CA ARG A 371 5.37 -0.78 -12.65
C ARG A 371 4.19 -0.45 -13.55
N ASP A 372 3.83 -1.33 -14.45
CA ASP A 372 2.73 -1.24 -15.40
C ASP A 372 1.40 -1.83 -14.87
N ALA A 373 1.33 -2.12 -13.57
CA ALA A 373 0.18 -2.79 -12.96
C ALA A 373 -1.15 -2.04 -13.22
N ALA A 374 -1.19 -0.72 -13.02
CA ALA A 374 -2.39 0.07 -13.27
C ALA A 374 -2.79 0.06 -14.75
N GLU A 375 -1.81 0.15 -15.65
CA GLU A 375 -2.01 0.09 -17.09
C GLU A 375 -2.53 -1.28 -17.52
N THR A 376 -1.93 -2.36 -17.02
CA THR A 376 -2.37 -3.74 -17.26
C THR A 376 -3.83 -3.95 -16.81
N ILE A 377 -4.20 -3.45 -15.63
CA ILE A 377 -5.57 -3.55 -15.11
C ILE A 377 -6.54 -2.75 -15.99
N VAL A 378 -6.17 -1.56 -16.42
CA VAL A 378 -7.05 -0.73 -17.27
C VAL A 378 -7.19 -1.33 -18.67
N LYS A 379 -6.13 -1.88 -19.27
CA LYS A 379 -6.24 -2.66 -20.52
C LYS A 379 -7.20 -3.83 -20.36
N GLU A 380 -7.17 -4.48 -19.21
CA GLU A 380 -8.07 -5.59 -18.90
C GLU A 380 -9.53 -5.12 -18.72
N VAL A 381 -9.76 -3.94 -18.12
CA VAL A 381 -11.10 -3.30 -18.09
C VAL A 381 -11.63 -3.12 -19.50
N TYR A 382 -10.86 -2.57 -20.42
CA TYR A 382 -11.29 -2.39 -21.80
C TYR A 382 -11.45 -3.72 -22.55
N ARG A 383 -10.63 -4.73 -22.27
CA ARG A 383 -10.76 -6.07 -22.86
C ARG A 383 -12.11 -6.73 -22.53
N ILE A 384 -12.56 -6.64 -21.28
CA ILE A 384 -13.84 -7.24 -20.86
C ILE A 384 -15.05 -6.46 -21.34
N LEU A 385 -14.86 -5.27 -21.90
CA LEU A 385 -15.91 -4.43 -22.46
C LEU A 385 -16.06 -4.57 -24.00
N GLY A 386 -15.13 -5.23 -24.66
CA GLY A 386 -15.11 -5.48 -26.11
C GLY A 386 -14.44 -4.34 -26.87
#